data_3f4e21655d295709e65fad267cbdf687
#
_entry.id   3f4e21655d295709e65fad267cbdf687
#
_cell.length_a   1.000
_cell.length_b   1.000
_cell.length_c   1.000
_cell.angle_alpha   90.00
_cell.angle_beta   90.00
_cell.angle_gamma   90.00
#
_symmetry.space_group_name_H-M   'P 1'
#
loop_
_entity.id
_entity.type
_entity.pdbx_description
1 polymer ?
#
loop_
_entity_poly.entity_id
_entity_poly.type
_entity_poly.pdbx_seq_one_letter_code
_entity_poly.pdbx_strand_id
1 'polypeptide(L)'
;RKMDFNAAIFDLDGTILDSMDVWEHIDIQFLKKRNLPVPENYVTEICARSFEEAAQYTIDLFGLQETVEGIIEEWNNMAVEEYSNHVGLLPHALDYLLRLKEHGIKLAVATGLPEKLYIPCLKNNSILELFDALCSTDEVQRGKEYSDVFELAARKLGVAPEHCIVFDDVLPAIK
;
A
#
# COMPACT_ATOMS: atom_id res chain seq x y z
N ARG A 1 11.94 29.03 3.23
CA ARG A 1 10.53 29.42 3.05
C ARG A 1 9.64 28.57 3.94
N LYS A 2 8.76 29.20 4.67
CA LYS A 2 7.85 28.51 5.58
C LYS A 2 6.72 27.85 4.78
N MET A 3 6.42 26.60 5.10
CA MET A 3 5.30 25.88 4.51
C MET A 3 4.01 26.19 5.29
N ASP A 4 2.87 26.14 4.58
CA ASP A 4 1.57 26.51 5.14
C ASP A 4 0.93 25.39 5.98
N PHE A 5 1.62 24.26 6.15
CA PHE A 5 1.14 23.12 6.91
C PHE A 5 2.22 22.63 7.88
N ASN A 6 1.79 21.96 8.94
CA ASN A 6 2.67 21.47 10.00
C ASN A 6 2.90 19.96 9.92
N ALA A 7 2.09 19.26 9.16
CA ALA A 7 2.17 17.81 9.02
C ALA A 7 1.77 17.39 7.63
N ALA A 8 2.35 16.27 7.19
CA ALA A 8 2.03 15.65 5.91
C ALA A 8 1.65 14.18 6.14
N ILE A 9 0.55 13.77 5.56
CA ILE A 9 0.01 12.42 5.69
C ILE A 9 0.05 11.76 4.32
N PHE A 10 0.68 10.60 4.23
CA PHE A 10 0.96 9.92 2.97
C PHE A 10 0.25 8.58 2.85
N ASP A 11 -0.37 8.36 1.70
CA ASP A 11 -0.66 7.02 1.22
C ASP A 11 0.67 6.36 0.85
N LEU A 12 0.68 5.05 0.71
CA LEU A 12 1.88 4.31 0.33
C LEU A 12 1.84 3.83 -1.12
N ASP A 13 0.90 2.94 -1.47
CA ASP A 13 0.84 2.37 -2.82
C ASP A 13 0.62 3.45 -3.86
N GLY A 14 1.55 3.58 -4.80
CA GLY A 14 1.45 4.56 -5.88
C GLY A 14 1.77 6.00 -5.48
N THR A 15 2.08 6.26 -4.20
CA THR A 15 2.45 7.60 -3.73
C THR A 15 3.91 7.62 -3.26
N ILE A 16 4.26 6.76 -2.33
CA ILE A 16 5.64 6.57 -1.84
C ILE A 16 6.25 5.31 -2.44
N LEU A 17 5.46 4.24 -2.55
CA LEU A 17 5.92 2.92 -2.98
C LEU A 17 5.62 2.67 -4.45
N ASP A 18 6.61 2.13 -5.15
CA ASP A 18 6.48 1.64 -6.52
C ASP A 18 5.91 0.23 -6.49
N SER A 19 4.62 0.14 -6.20
CA SER A 19 3.93 -1.13 -5.89
C SER A 19 2.71 -1.40 -6.76
N MET A 20 2.46 -0.58 -7.78
CA MET A 20 1.23 -0.71 -8.58
C MET A 20 1.14 -2.02 -9.35
N ASP A 21 2.28 -2.64 -9.68
CA ASP A 21 2.32 -3.89 -10.43
C ASP A 21 2.45 -5.14 -9.55
N VAL A 22 2.46 -4.99 -8.23
CA VAL A 22 2.68 -6.11 -7.30
C VAL A 22 1.63 -7.20 -7.46
N TRP A 23 0.37 -6.83 -7.42
CA TRP A 23 -0.72 -7.82 -7.47
C TRP A 23 -0.83 -8.48 -8.84
N GLU A 24 -0.60 -7.74 -9.92
CA GLU A 24 -0.53 -8.33 -11.25
C GLU A 24 0.60 -9.37 -11.33
N HIS A 25 1.77 -9.02 -10.78
CA HIS A 25 2.90 -9.94 -10.73
C HIS A 25 2.56 -11.20 -9.92
N ILE A 26 1.90 -11.04 -8.77
CA ILE A 26 1.46 -12.17 -7.94
C ILE A 26 0.49 -13.07 -8.72
N ASP A 27 -0.50 -12.47 -9.38
CA ASP A 27 -1.49 -13.21 -10.15
C ASP A 27 -0.84 -14.06 -11.25
N ILE A 28 0.10 -13.47 -11.97
CA ILE A 28 0.83 -14.16 -13.03
C ILE A 28 1.71 -15.28 -12.47
N GLN A 29 2.48 -14.99 -11.43
CA GLN A 29 3.38 -15.97 -10.82
C GLN A 29 2.62 -17.14 -10.20
N PHE A 30 1.46 -16.88 -9.61
CA PHE A 30 0.60 -17.93 -9.05
C PHE A 30 0.26 -18.97 -10.12
N LEU A 31 -0.16 -18.52 -11.30
CA LEU A 31 -0.48 -19.42 -12.42
C LEU A 31 0.76 -20.10 -12.98
N LYS A 32 1.87 -19.37 -13.12
CA LYS A 32 3.13 -19.93 -13.64
C LYS A 32 3.65 -21.06 -12.76
N LYS A 33 3.56 -20.92 -11.44
CA LYS A 33 3.98 -21.98 -10.52
C LYS A 33 3.22 -23.29 -10.73
N ARG A 34 2.02 -23.20 -11.30
CA ARG A 34 1.17 -24.35 -11.59
C ARG A 34 1.22 -24.77 -13.06
N ASN A 35 2.11 -24.16 -13.84
CA ASN A 35 2.22 -24.39 -15.28
C ASN A 35 0.91 -24.13 -16.03
N LEU A 36 0.16 -23.13 -15.56
CA LEU A 36 -1.10 -22.73 -16.15
C LEU A 36 -0.89 -21.52 -17.06
N PRO A 37 -1.64 -21.42 -18.17
CA PRO A 37 -1.58 -20.22 -19.00
C PRO A 37 -2.25 -19.04 -18.29
N VAL A 38 -1.85 -17.82 -18.64
CA VAL A 38 -2.48 -16.61 -18.15
C VAL A 38 -3.44 -16.11 -19.23
N PRO A 39 -4.75 -16.29 -19.06
CA PRO A 39 -5.72 -15.77 -20.04
C PRO A 39 -5.62 -14.25 -20.16
N GLU A 40 -5.89 -13.74 -21.37
CA GLU A 40 -5.73 -12.32 -21.69
C GLU A 40 -6.42 -11.38 -20.70
N ASN A 41 -7.61 -11.75 -20.24
CA ASN A 41 -8.40 -10.92 -19.33
C ASN A 41 -8.31 -11.33 -17.86
N TYR A 42 -7.42 -12.28 -17.52
CA TYR A 42 -7.38 -12.85 -16.16
C TYR A 42 -7.15 -11.81 -15.08
N VAL A 43 -6.13 -10.97 -15.25
CA VAL A 43 -5.78 -9.95 -14.24
C VAL A 43 -6.95 -8.98 -14.02
N THR A 44 -7.59 -8.55 -15.11
CA THR A 44 -8.75 -7.66 -15.04
C THR A 44 -9.90 -8.29 -14.27
N GLU A 45 -10.19 -9.56 -14.55
CA GLU A 45 -11.26 -10.30 -13.88
C GLU A 45 -10.98 -10.50 -12.38
N ILE A 46 -9.73 -10.77 -12.02
CA ILE A 46 -9.32 -10.93 -10.63
C ILE A 46 -9.44 -9.61 -9.88
N CYS A 47 -8.99 -8.51 -10.47
CA CYS A 47 -9.03 -7.20 -9.82
C CYS A 47 -10.44 -6.68 -9.54
N ALA A 48 -11.43 -7.16 -10.29
CA ALA A 48 -12.83 -6.73 -10.12
C ALA A 48 -13.54 -7.46 -8.98
N ARG A 49 -12.89 -8.44 -8.34
CA ARG A 49 -13.51 -9.32 -7.35
C ARG A 49 -12.87 -9.16 -5.97
N SER A 50 -13.58 -9.57 -4.94
CA SER A 50 -12.98 -9.73 -3.62
C SER A 50 -11.98 -10.89 -3.66
N PHE A 51 -11.14 -11.03 -2.63
CA PHE A 51 -10.18 -12.14 -2.56
C PHE A 51 -10.88 -13.49 -2.64
N GLU A 52 -11.96 -13.66 -1.90
CA GLU A 52 -12.72 -14.91 -1.89
C GLU A 52 -13.32 -15.20 -3.26
N GLU A 53 -13.93 -14.21 -3.88
CA GLU A 53 -14.51 -14.35 -5.22
C GLU A 53 -13.43 -14.61 -6.27
N ALA A 54 -12.29 -13.94 -6.16
CA ALA A 54 -11.17 -14.12 -7.08
C ALA A 54 -10.57 -15.53 -6.97
N ALA A 55 -10.44 -16.05 -5.75
CA ALA A 55 -9.94 -17.40 -5.53
C ALA A 55 -10.91 -18.44 -6.10
N GLN A 56 -12.21 -18.27 -5.86
CA GLN A 56 -13.22 -19.20 -6.41
C GLN A 56 -13.25 -19.13 -7.94
N TYR A 57 -13.16 -17.93 -8.51
CA TYR A 57 -13.09 -17.75 -9.96
C TYR A 57 -11.91 -18.53 -10.54
N THR A 58 -10.74 -18.45 -9.91
CA THR A 58 -9.53 -19.12 -10.36
C THR A 58 -9.66 -20.64 -10.28
N ILE A 59 -10.23 -21.14 -9.18
CA ILE A 59 -10.50 -22.58 -9.02
C ILE A 59 -11.42 -23.08 -10.14
N ASP A 60 -12.52 -22.36 -10.38
CA ASP A 60 -13.52 -22.76 -11.38
C ASP A 60 -12.94 -22.68 -12.79
N LEU A 61 -12.16 -21.65 -13.09
CA LEU A 61 -11.58 -21.43 -14.41
C LEU A 61 -10.63 -22.56 -14.82
N PHE A 62 -9.80 -23.04 -13.87
CA PHE A 62 -8.77 -24.02 -14.16
C PHE A 62 -9.04 -25.41 -13.59
N GLY A 63 -10.16 -25.61 -12.91
CA GLY A 63 -10.49 -26.90 -12.29
C GLY A 63 -9.51 -27.30 -11.21
N LEU A 64 -9.08 -26.35 -10.35
CA LEU A 64 -8.06 -26.62 -9.35
C LEU A 64 -8.59 -27.48 -8.19
N GLN A 65 -7.73 -28.33 -7.66
CA GLN A 65 -8.01 -29.17 -6.48
C GLN A 65 -7.53 -28.46 -5.20
N GLU A 66 -7.79 -27.17 -5.11
CA GLU A 66 -7.32 -26.32 -3.99
C GLU A 66 -8.53 -25.65 -3.35
N THR A 67 -8.32 -25.12 -2.14
CA THR A 67 -9.37 -24.42 -1.42
C THR A 67 -9.21 -22.91 -1.57
N VAL A 68 -10.31 -22.18 -1.44
CA VAL A 68 -10.30 -20.72 -1.44
C VAL A 68 -9.34 -20.19 -0.38
N GLU A 69 -9.40 -20.74 0.83
CA GLU A 69 -8.55 -20.32 1.95
C GLU A 69 -7.08 -20.55 1.66
N GLY A 70 -6.74 -21.70 1.05
CA GLY A 70 -5.36 -22.01 0.69
C GLY A 70 -4.79 -21.06 -0.35
N ILE A 71 -5.58 -20.70 -1.34
CA ILE A 71 -5.17 -19.76 -2.38
C ILE A 71 -4.95 -18.37 -1.79
N ILE A 72 -5.87 -17.90 -0.96
CA ILE A 72 -5.74 -16.58 -0.31
C ILE A 72 -4.49 -16.55 0.55
N GLU A 73 -4.21 -17.62 1.30
CA GLU A 73 -3.00 -17.71 2.11
C GLU A 73 -1.74 -17.61 1.23
N GLU A 74 -1.73 -18.32 0.11
CA GLU A 74 -0.58 -18.25 -0.81
C GLU A 74 -0.41 -16.84 -1.37
N TRP A 75 -1.49 -16.18 -1.81
CA TRP A 75 -1.41 -14.81 -2.29
C TRP A 75 -0.88 -13.85 -1.22
N ASN A 76 -1.34 -14.00 0.02
CA ASN A 76 -0.87 -13.16 1.12
C ASN A 76 0.62 -13.40 1.40
N ASN A 77 1.07 -14.66 1.36
CA ASN A 77 2.49 -14.96 1.54
C ASN A 77 3.35 -14.39 0.42
N MET A 78 2.86 -14.44 -0.82
CA MET A 78 3.54 -13.84 -1.96
C MET A 78 3.61 -12.31 -1.81
N ALA A 79 2.54 -11.68 -1.29
CA ALA A 79 2.54 -10.24 -1.05
C ALA A 79 3.55 -9.86 0.03
N VAL A 80 3.63 -10.63 1.12
CA VAL A 80 4.64 -10.39 2.17
C VAL A 80 6.04 -10.41 1.57
N GLU A 81 6.34 -11.40 0.74
CA GLU A 81 7.65 -11.53 0.09
C GLU A 81 7.95 -10.32 -0.81
N GLU A 82 6.97 -9.90 -1.63
CA GLU A 82 7.15 -8.77 -2.53
C GLU A 82 7.38 -7.47 -1.78
N TYR A 83 6.52 -7.17 -0.80
CA TYR A 83 6.64 -5.91 -0.04
C TYR A 83 7.87 -5.88 0.85
N SER A 84 8.26 -7.01 1.42
CA SER A 84 9.42 -7.08 2.31
C SER A 84 10.75 -6.96 1.57
N ASN A 85 10.82 -7.46 0.32
CA ASN A 85 12.11 -7.63 -0.35
C ASN A 85 12.24 -6.96 -1.71
N HIS A 86 11.13 -6.66 -2.38
CA HIS A 86 11.19 -6.25 -3.79
C HIS A 86 10.56 -4.88 -4.10
N VAL A 87 9.61 -4.42 -3.30
CA VAL A 87 8.97 -3.12 -3.55
C VAL A 87 9.92 -1.99 -3.15
N GLY A 88 10.22 -1.12 -4.10
CA GLY A 88 11.07 0.05 -3.86
C GLY A 88 10.25 1.32 -3.74
N LEU A 89 10.95 2.44 -3.71
CA LEU A 89 10.36 3.77 -3.62
C LEU A 89 10.14 4.33 -5.02
N LEU A 90 9.08 5.11 -5.17
CA LEU A 90 8.90 5.90 -6.39
C LEU A 90 10.03 6.93 -6.51
N PRO A 91 10.37 7.35 -7.75
CA PRO A 91 11.39 8.37 -7.94
C PRO A 91 11.10 9.62 -7.11
N HIS A 92 12.14 10.16 -6.49
CA HIS A 92 12.10 11.39 -5.67
C HIS A 92 11.32 11.28 -4.36
N ALA A 93 10.72 10.14 -4.03
CA ALA A 93 9.96 9.99 -2.79
C ALA A 93 10.84 10.23 -1.55
N LEU A 94 12.03 9.62 -1.50
CA LEU A 94 12.93 9.81 -0.37
C LEU A 94 13.35 11.27 -0.22
N ASP A 95 13.75 11.92 -1.32
CA ASP A 95 14.16 13.32 -1.30
C ASP A 95 13.05 14.23 -0.80
N TYR A 96 11.82 13.94 -1.23
CA TYR A 96 10.65 14.69 -0.80
C TYR A 96 10.43 14.57 0.72
N LEU A 97 10.46 13.35 1.23
CA LEU A 97 10.28 13.11 2.67
C LEU A 97 11.37 13.81 3.49
N LEU A 98 12.62 13.71 3.05
CA LEU A 98 13.74 14.36 3.74
C LEU A 98 13.60 15.87 3.72
N ARG A 99 13.17 16.46 2.61
CA ARG A 99 12.94 17.90 2.51
C ARG A 99 11.86 18.37 3.49
N LEU A 100 10.77 17.62 3.60
CA LEU A 100 9.72 17.95 4.58
C LEU A 100 10.26 17.90 6.00
N LYS A 101 11.06 16.89 6.32
CA LYS A 101 11.68 16.79 7.66
C LYS A 101 12.58 17.98 7.94
N GLU A 102 13.34 18.43 6.96
CA GLU A 102 14.21 19.61 7.11
C GLU A 102 13.42 20.88 7.42
N HIS A 103 12.17 20.95 6.97
CA HIS A 103 11.28 22.09 7.26
C HIS A 103 10.50 21.91 8.56
N GLY A 104 10.81 20.89 9.35
CA GLY A 104 10.14 20.64 10.63
C GLY A 104 8.73 20.06 10.50
N ILE A 105 8.39 19.52 9.33
CA ILE A 105 7.08 18.94 9.07
C ILE A 105 7.03 17.53 9.66
N LYS A 106 5.98 17.23 10.42
CA LYS A 106 5.74 15.87 10.93
C LYS A 106 5.19 15.00 9.80
N LEU A 107 5.60 13.73 9.76
CA LEU A 107 5.18 12.81 8.71
C LEU A 107 4.39 11.65 9.27
N ALA A 108 3.32 11.28 8.59
CA ALA A 108 2.52 10.11 8.94
C ALA A 108 2.18 9.29 7.71
N VAL A 109 1.96 8.01 7.93
CA VAL A 109 1.42 7.09 6.91
C VAL A 109 -0.05 6.85 7.21
N ALA A 110 -0.88 6.89 6.17
CA ALA A 110 -2.28 6.47 6.22
C ALA A 110 -2.51 5.55 5.01
N THR A 111 -2.58 4.26 5.23
CA THR A 111 -2.55 3.26 4.16
C THR A 111 -3.67 2.23 4.30
N GLY A 112 -4.07 1.67 3.16
CA GLY A 112 -4.96 0.50 3.13
C GLY A 112 -4.23 -0.82 3.38
N LEU A 113 -2.87 -0.81 3.39
CA LEU A 113 -2.10 -2.02 3.61
C LEU A 113 -2.10 -2.43 5.09
N PRO A 114 -2.13 -3.74 5.38
CA PRO A 114 -1.94 -4.19 6.76
C PRO A 114 -0.47 -4.03 7.19
N GLU A 115 -0.25 -3.96 8.49
CA GLU A 115 1.10 -3.79 9.06
C GLU A 115 2.09 -4.84 8.56
N LYS A 116 1.65 -6.09 8.40
CA LYS A 116 2.53 -7.17 7.93
C LYS A 116 3.12 -6.92 6.55
N LEU A 117 2.51 -6.04 5.76
CA LEU A 117 3.01 -5.65 4.44
C LEU A 117 3.81 -4.35 4.51
N TYR A 118 3.27 -3.31 5.16
CA TYR A 118 3.92 -2.01 5.05
C TYR A 118 5.12 -1.83 5.99
N ILE A 119 5.09 -2.42 7.19
CA ILE A 119 6.22 -2.26 8.13
C ILE A 119 7.52 -2.84 7.55
N PRO A 120 7.53 -4.11 7.07
CA PRO A 120 8.76 -4.64 6.47
C PRO A 120 9.18 -3.88 5.21
N CYS A 121 8.23 -3.38 4.43
CA CYS A 121 8.52 -2.61 3.24
C CYS A 121 9.24 -1.30 3.57
N LEU A 122 8.71 -0.56 4.54
CA LEU A 122 9.33 0.70 4.97
C LEU A 122 10.70 0.46 5.59
N LYS A 123 10.86 -0.63 6.35
CA LYS A 123 12.16 -1.01 6.90
C LYS A 123 13.16 -1.34 5.80
N ASN A 124 12.74 -2.14 4.82
CA ASN A 124 13.62 -2.53 3.71
C ASN A 124 14.09 -1.32 2.90
N ASN A 125 13.27 -0.29 2.81
CA ASN A 125 13.59 0.94 2.10
C ASN A 125 14.24 2.00 3.01
N SER A 126 14.49 1.68 4.26
CA SER A 126 15.16 2.55 5.23
C SER A 126 14.42 3.88 5.49
N ILE A 127 13.09 3.87 5.40
CA ILE A 127 12.29 5.07 5.63
C ILE A 127 11.31 4.96 6.80
N LEU A 128 11.23 3.79 7.45
CA LEU A 128 10.28 3.62 8.56
C LEU A 128 10.45 4.69 9.64
N GLU A 129 11.70 5.02 9.97
CA GLU A 129 12.05 5.96 11.04
C GLU A 129 11.75 7.41 10.71
N LEU A 130 11.47 7.72 9.43
CA LEU A 130 11.12 9.10 9.04
C LEU A 130 9.70 9.47 9.46
N PHE A 131 8.85 8.48 9.69
CA PHE A 131 7.45 8.72 10.02
C PHE A 131 7.23 8.83 11.53
N ASP A 132 6.53 9.86 11.94
CA ASP A 132 6.18 10.11 13.33
C ASP A 132 4.93 9.35 13.76
N ALA A 133 4.11 8.92 12.81
CA ALA A 133 2.92 8.09 13.06
C ALA A 133 2.64 7.18 11.88
N LEU A 134 2.07 6.02 12.17
CA LEU A 134 1.70 5.01 11.18
C LEU A 134 0.27 4.58 11.42
N CYS A 135 -0.57 4.63 10.38
CA CYS A 135 -1.99 4.26 10.48
C CYS A 135 -2.40 3.40 9.30
N SER A 136 -3.22 2.40 9.59
CA SER A 136 -3.81 1.53 8.58
C SER A 136 -5.34 1.61 8.66
N THR A 137 -6.03 1.33 7.55
CA THR A 137 -7.49 1.24 7.55
C THR A 137 -8.00 0.13 8.48
N ASP A 138 -7.15 -0.82 8.87
CA ASP A 138 -7.51 -1.85 9.85
C ASP A 138 -7.82 -1.26 11.23
N GLU A 139 -7.35 -0.05 11.52
CA GLU A 139 -7.52 0.62 12.81
C GLU A 139 -8.80 1.46 12.89
N VAL A 140 -9.54 1.58 11.79
CA VAL A 140 -10.75 2.41 11.71
C VAL A 140 -11.91 1.59 11.17
N GLN A 141 -13.15 2.08 11.40
CA GLN A 141 -14.35 1.35 11.02
C GLN A 141 -14.65 1.39 9.52
N ARG A 142 -14.22 2.44 8.82
CA ARG A 142 -14.47 2.61 7.40
C ARG A 142 -13.17 2.59 6.63
N GLY A 143 -13.27 2.20 5.36
CA GLY A 143 -12.11 2.15 4.49
C GLY A 143 -11.56 3.53 4.15
N LYS A 144 -10.48 3.54 3.36
CA LYS A 144 -9.72 4.74 3.06
C LYS A 144 -10.46 5.76 2.20
N GLU A 145 -11.52 5.36 1.49
CA GLU A 145 -12.38 6.28 0.75
C GLU A 145 -13.10 7.28 1.67
N TYR A 146 -13.13 6.98 2.97
CA TYR A 146 -13.61 7.89 4.00
C TYR A 146 -12.43 8.54 4.71
N SER A 147 -12.65 9.65 5.37
CA SER A 147 -11.56 10.43 5.99
C SER A 147 -11.04 9.85 7.32
N ASP A 148 -11.59 8.73 7.79
CA ASP A 148 -11.31 8.20 9.13
C ASP A 148 -9.82 7.90 9.39
N VAL A 149 -9.13 7.27 8.43
CA VAL A 149 -7.71 6.94 8.60
C VAL A 149 -6.84 8.19 8.59
N PHE A 150 -7.20 9.19 7.79
CA PHE A 150 -6.47 10.46 7.74
C PHE A 150 -6.67 11.26 9.01
N GLU A 151 -7.89 11.26 9.56
CA GLU A 151 -8.17 11.89 10.83
C GLU A 151 -7.43 11.22 11.99
N LEU A 152 -7.34 9.88 11.96
CA LEU A 152 -6.55 9.15 12.94
C LEU A 152 -5.07 9.53 12.87
N ALA A 153 -4.53 9.65 11.64
CA ALA A 153 -3.14 10.04 11.45
C ALA A 153 -2.87 11.43 12.03
N ALA A 154 -3.74 12.39 11.76
CA ALA A 154 -3.62 13.75 12.31
C ALA A 154 -3.65 13.72 13.85
N ARG A 155 -4.55 12.94 14.45
CA ARG A 155 -4.61 12.78 15.90
C ARG A 155 -3.34 12.20 16.49
N LYS A 156 -2.79 11.15 15.86
CA LYS A 156 -1.54 10.53 16.31
C LYS A 156 -0.37 11.50 16.25
N LEU A 157 -0.38 12.42 15.26
CA LEU A 157 0.64 13.46 15.15
C LEU A 157 0.43 14.63 16.13
N GLY A 158 -0.78 14.75 16.70
CA GLY A 158 -1.12 15.88 17.55
C GLY A 158 -1.27 17.18 16.76
N VAL A 159 -1.67 17.10 15.50
CA VAL A 159 -1.84 18.25 14.61
C VAL A 159 -3.29 18.32 14.16
N ALA A 160 -3.88 19.52 14.19
CA ALA A 160 -5.26 19.69 13.72
C ALA A 160 -5.35 19.37 12.23
N PRO A 161 -6.44 18.71 11.77
CA PRO A 161 -6.55 18.32 10.36
C PRO A 161 -6.37 19.47 9.36
N GLU A 162 -6.84 20.67 9.68
CA GLU A 162 -6.68 21.84 8.81
C GLU A 162 -5.23 22.30 8.64
N HIS A 163 -4.33 21.82 9.48
CA HIS A 163 -2.89 22.10 9.39
C HIS A 163 -2.10 20.92 8.79
N CYS A 164 -2.80 19.92 8.25
CA CYS A 164 -2.22 18.78 7.59
C CYS A 164 -2.43 18.86 6.09
N ILE A 165 -1.44 18.38 5.32
CA ILE A 165 -1.64 18.14 3.90
C ILE A 165 -1.66 16.63 3.68
N VAL A 166 -2.52 16.15 2.79
CA VAL A 166 -2.65 14.72 2.48
C VAL A 166 -2.15 14.48 1.07
N PHE A 167 -1.30 13.48 0.92
CA PHE A 167 -0.77 13.04 -0.37
C PHE A 167 -1.31 11.64 -0.66
N ASP A 168 -2.07 11.52 -1.74
CA ASP A 168 -2.70 10.27 -2.16
C ASP A 168 -2.53 10.13 -3.67
N ASP A 169 -2.11 8.95 -4.11
CA ASP A 169 -1.87 8.56 -5.50
C ASP A 169 -0.67 9.23 -6.17
N VAL A 170 -0.47 10.53 -6.00
CA VAL A 170 0.61 11.28 -6.67
C VAL A 170 1.27 12.24 -5.70
N LEU A 171 2.60 12.28 -5.68
CA LEU A 171 3.34 13.29 -4.94
C LEU A 171 3.29 14.61 -5.73
N PRO A 172 2.77 15.69 -5.14
CA PRO A 172 2.80 16.98 -5.81
C PRO A 172 4.23 17.51 -5.91
N ALA A 173 4.48 18.34 -6.92
CA ALA A 173 5.78 18.96 -7.07
C ALA A 173 6.02 19.96 -5.93
N ILE A 174 7.23 19.94 -5.39
CA ILE A 174 7.64 20.96 -4.42
C ILE A 174 8.15 22.16 -5.21
N LYS A 175 7.48 23.26 -5.04
CA LYS A 175 7.87 24.52 -5.68
C LYS A 175 8.85 25.30 -4.81
#